data_deb3a21d3a1c400f827fa6dd4339e94b
#
_entry.id   deb3a21d3a1c400f827fa6dd4339e94b
#
_cell.length_a   1.000
_cell.length_b   1.000
_cell.length_c   1.000
_cell.angle_alpha   90.00
_cell.angle_beta   90.00
_cell.angle_gamma   90.00
#
_symmetry.space_group_name_H-M   'P 1'
#
loop_
_entity.id
_entity.type
_entity.pdbx_description
1 polymer ?
#
loop_
_entity_poly.entity_id
_entity_poly.type
_entity_poly.pdbx_seq_one_letter_code
_entity_poly.pdbx_strand_id
1 'polypeptide(L)'
;MGAQRGRDLVLRLDQSGAGSFVTVAGLRARRLSFNADTVDVTDTESAGRWRELLDGAGVRRASLSGAGIFKDGVSDAAARTIFFAGAIRSWQVVIPDFGTVSGPFQLTGLDYAGNFDGEVTYEISLESAGELAFQAA
;
A
#
# COMPACT_ATOMS: atom_id res chain seq x y z
N MET A 1 -9.57 -2.54 -23.83
CA MET A 1 -9.60 -2.14 -22.44
C MET A 1 -9.17 -0.68 -22.33
N GLY A 2 -9.97 0.17 -21.76
CA GLY A 2 -9.67 1.58 -21.63
C GLY A 2 -8.88 1.90 -20.36
N ALA A 3 -8.39 3.13 -20.30
CA ALA A 3 -7.73 3.62 -19.11
C ALA A 3 -8.73 3.73 -17.95
N GLN A 4 -8.29 3.41 -16.76
CA GLN A 4 -9.12 3.51 -15.57
C GLN A 4 -8.96 4.86 -14.90
N ARG A 5 -10.00 5.28 -14.21
CA ARG A 5 -9.94 6.51 -13.41
C ARG A 5 -9.21 6.25 -12.11
N GLY A 6 -8.42 7.20 -11.65
CA GLY A 6 -7.72 7.08 -10.39
C GLY A 6 -8.65 6.83 -9.20
N ARG A 7 -9.85 7.41 -9.24
CA ARG A 7 -10.84 7.22 -8.18
C ARG A 7 -11.40 5.80 -8.07
N ASP A 8 -11.21 4.99 -9.11
CA ASP A 8 -11.70 3.62 -9.13
C ASP A 8 -10.74 2.65 -8.45
N LEU A 9 -9.52 3.08 -8.16
CA LEU A 9 -8.60 2.34 -7.33
C LEU A 9 -9.03 2.55 -5.87
N VAL A 10 -9.45 1.48 -5.21
CA VAL A 10 -10.03 1.56 -3.86
C VAL A 10 -9.11 0.92 -2.85
N LEU A 11 -8.90 1.62 -1.74
CA LEU A 11 -8.12 1.14 -0.60
C LEU A 11 -9.05 0.75 0.53
N ARG A 12 -8.92 -0.47 1.03
CA ARG A 12 -9.74 -0.99 2.13
C ARG A 12 -8.86 -1.45 3.28
N LEU A 13 -9.36 -1.26 4.48
CA LEU A 13 -8.68 -1.60 5.72
C LEU A 13 -9.51 -2.58 6.53
N ASP A 14 -8.87 -3.64 7.03
CA ASP A 14 -9.48 -4.53 8.02
C ASP A 14 -9.38 -3.85 9.39
N GLN A 15 -10.47 -3.22 9.80
CA GLN A 15 -10.47 -2.38 11.01
C GLN A 15 -10.38 -3.19 12.31
N SER A 16 -10.84 -4.42 12.30
CA SER A 16 -10.95 -5.22 13.53
C SER A 16 -9.93 -6.34 13.62
N GLY A 17 -9.23 -6.64 12.54
CA GLY A 17 -8.39 -7.81 12.45
C GLY A 17 -9.16 -9.10 12.21
N ALA A 18 -10.48 -9.01 11.99
CA ALA A 18 -11.37 -10.16 11.83
C ALA A 18 -11.96 -10.28 10.43
N GLY A 19 -11.40 -9.56 9.45
CA GLY A 19 -11.87 -9.62 8.08
C GLY A 19 -12.98 -8.62 7.75
N SER A 20 -13.23 -7.68 8.63
CA SER A 20 -14.24 -6.63 8.41
C SER A 20 -13.60 -5.42 7.73
N PHE A 21 -13.68 -5.34 6.42
CA PHE A 21 -13.02 -4.30 5.65
C PHE A 21 -13.90 -3.07 5.49
N VAL A 22 -13.27 -1.90 5.67
CA VAL A 22 -13.91 -0.60 5.41
C VAL A 22 -13.11 0.14 4.36
N THR A 23 -13.80 0.85 3.48
CA THR A 23 -13.14 1.68 2.47
C THR A 23 -12.56 2.93 3.12
N VAL A 24 -11.31 3.24 2.81
CA VAL A 24 -10.68 4.46 3.32
C VAL A 24 -11.29 5.65 2.61
N ALA A 25 -11.91 6.53 3.39
CA ALA A 25 -12.67 7.65 2.86
C ALA A 25 -11.79 8.86 2.57
N GLY A 26 -12.24 9.71 1.67
CA GLY A 26 -11.63 11.01 1.43
C GLY A 26 -10.35 11.02 0.62
N LEU A 27 -9.88 9.87 0.16
CA LEU A 27 -8.64 9.80 -0.61
C LEU A 27 -8.82 10.46 -1.98
N ARG A 28 -7.89 11.34 -2.33
CA ARG A 28 -7.81 11.96 -3.65
C ARG A 28 -6.69 11.39 -4.50
N ALA A 29 -5.61 10.93 -3.87
CA ALA A 29 -4.48 10.32 -4.56
C ALA A 29 -4.12 9.01 -3.87
N ARG A 30 -3.74 8.00 -4.64
CA ARG A 30 -3.37 6.68 -4.14
C ARG A 30 -2.23 6.15 -4.98
N ARG A 31 -1.31 5.47 -4.34
CA ARG A 31 -0.17 4.89 -5.05
C ARG A 31 0.22 3.56 -4.43
N LEU A 32 0.34 2.55 -5.27
CA LEU A 32 0.82 1.23 -4.89
C LEU A 32 2.08 0.94 -5.69
N SER A 33 3.17 0.60 -5.00
CA SER A 33 4.44 0.30 -5.63
C SER A 33 4.94 -1.05 -5.14
N PHE A 34 5.45 -1.85 -6.07
CA PHE A 34 6.09 -3.12 -5.75
C PHE A 34 7.57 -3.00 -6.02
N ASN A 35 8.37 -3.50 -5.10
CA ASN A 35 9.82 -3.48 -5.22
C ASN A 35 10.39 -4.83 -4.81
N ALA A 36 11.47 -5.21 -5.45
CA ALA A 36 12.18 -6.43 -5.13
C ALA A 36 13.67 -6.13 -5.07
N ASP A 37 14.32 -6.59 -4.02
CA ASP A 37 15.76 -6.50 -3.92
C ASP A 37 16.37 -7.56 -4.82
N THR A 38 17.55 -7.28 -5.35
CA THR A 38 18.29 -8.21 -6.18
C THR A 38 19.50 -8.72 -5.44
N VAL A 39 19.90 -9.96 -5.76
CA VAL A 39 21.13 -10.53 -5.25
C VAL A 39 22.09 -10.70 -6.39
N ASP A 40 23.20 -9.98 -6.36
CA ASP A 40 24.21 -9.99 -7.42
C ASP A 40 25.12 -11.19 -7.25
N VAL A 41 25.19 -12.03 -8.26
CA VAL A 41 26.04 -13.21 -8.30
C VAL A 41 27.07 -13.14 -9.42
N THR A 42 27.31 -11.93 -9.94
CA THR A 42 28.30 -11.69 -10.99
C THR A 42 29.70 -12.10 -10.52
N ASP A 43 30.43 -12.82 -11.35
CA ASP A 43 31.79 -13.19 -11.08
C ASP A 43 32.67 -12.99 -12.32
N THR A 44 33.94 -13.39 -12.25
CA THR A 44 34.88 -13.21 -13.36
C THR A 44 34.55 -14.05 -14.59
N GLU A 45 33.67 -15.04 -14.42
CA GLU A 45 33.25 -15.92 -15.53
C GLU A 45 31.90 -15.53 -16.10
N SER A 46 31.28 -14.45 -15.60
CA SER A 46 30.02 -13.98 -16.15
C SER A 46 30.16 -13.58 -17.60
N ALA A 47 29.25 -14.05 -18.43
CA ALA A 47 29.35 -13.89 -19.90
C ALA A 47 29.35 -12.41 -20.28
N GLY A 48 30.34 -12.00 -21.09
CA GLY A 48 30.45 -10.64 -21.58
C GLY A 48 30.63 -9.60 -20.50
N ARG A 49 30.96 -9.99 -19.28
CA ARG A 49 31.06 -9.11 -18.11
C ARG A 49 29.76 -8.45 -17.72
N TRP A 50 28.65 -9.09 -18.08
CA TRP A 50 27.34 -8.59 -17.69
C TRP A 50 27.02 -8.96 -16.25
N ARG A 51 26.30 -8.08 -15.57
CA ARG A 51 25.83 -8.34 -14.22
C ARG A 51 24.82 -9.50 -14.24
N GLU A 52 25.00 -10.44 -13.35
CA GLU A 52 24.10 -11.57 -13.19
C GLU A 52 23.41 -11.50 -11.82
N LEU A 53 22.13 -11.83 -11.79
CA LEU A 53 21.33 -11.80 -10.56
C LEU A 53 20.83 -13.20 -10.26
N LEU A 54 20.76 -13.51 -8.96
CA LEU A 54 20.22 -14.78 -8.50
C LEU A 54 18.70 -14.76 -8.63
N ASP A 55 18.18 -15.68 -9.42
CA ASP A 55 16.75 -15.78 -9.69
C ASP A 55 15.99 -16.19 -8.42
N GLY A 56 14.89 -15.49 -8.15
CA GLY A 56 14.04 -15.77 -7.00
C GLY A 56 14.59 -15.36 -5.65
N ALA A 57 15.77 -14.73 -5.62
CA ALA A 57 16.37 -14.27 -4.38
C ALA A 57 16.04 -12.79 -4.15
N GLY A 58 16.26 -12.34 -2.93
CA GLY A 58 16.00 -10.97 -2.54
C GLY A 58 14.62 -10.80 -1.92
N VAL A 59 14.46 -9.72 -1.19
CA VAL A 59 13.23 -9.42 -0.49
C VAL A 59 12.29 -8.65 -1.42
N ARG A 60 11.06 -9.10 -1.51
CA ARG A 60 10.00 -8.39 -2.22
C ARG A 60 9.17 -7.62 -1.22
N ARG A 61 8.77 -6.43 -1.59
CA ARG A 61 7.97 -5.57 -0.73
C ARG A 61 7.05 -4.68 -1.55
N ALA A 62 6.02 -4.18 -0.90
CA ALA A 62 5.11 -3.22 -1.50
C ALA A 62 4.98 -2.02 -0.58
N SER A 63 4.84 -0.86 -1.19
CA SER A 63 4.57 0.40 -0.50
C SER A 63 3.26 0.96 -0.99
N LEU A 64 2.45 1.44 -0.07
CA LEU A 64 1.15 1.99 -0.38
C LEU A 64 1.05 3.36 0.25
N SER A 65 0.66 4.35 -0.51
CA SER A 65 0.48 5.70 0.00
C SER A 65 -0.81 6.31 -0.51
N GLY A 66 -1.36 7.21 0.28
CA GLY A 66 -2.56 7.91 -0.09
C GLY A 66 -2.61 9.28 0.55
N ALA A 67 -3.27 10.21 -0.12
CA ALA A 67 -3.47 11.56 0.36
C ALA A 67 -4.89 12.00 0.08
N GLY A 68 -5.46 12.79 0.95
CA GLY A 68 -6.83 13.24 0.78
C GLY A 68 -7.30 14.20 1.85
N ILE A 69 -8.61 14.32 1.95
CA ILE A 69 -9.27 15.19 2.89
C ILE A 69 -9.72 14.37 4.10
N PHE A 70 -9.48 14.90 5.30
CA PHE A 70 -9.93 14.26 6.52
C PHE A 70 -11.45 14.34 6.61
N LYS A 71 -12.12 13.19 6.77
CA LYS A 71 -13.56 13.10 6.79
C LYS A 71 -14.15 12.77 8.16
N ASP A 72 -13.31 12.51 9.15
CA ASP A 72 -13.72 12.13 10.51
C ASP A 72 -14.70 10.93 10.49
N GLY A 73 -14.40 9.96 9.63
CA GLY A 73 -15.21 8.76 9.49
C GLY A 73 -14.63 7.56 10.21
N VAL A 74 -15.28 6.41 10.00
CA VAL A 74 -14.85 5.14 10.62
C VAL A 74 -13.45 4.75 10.19
N SER A 75 -13.13 4.93 8.90
CA SER A 75 -11.79 4.56 8.40
C SER A 75 -10.70 5.46 8.99
N ASP A 76 -10.98 6.74 9.20
CA ASP A 76 -10.01 7.65 9.81
C ASP A 76 -9.72 7.27 11.26
N ALA A 77 -10.77 6.96 12.01
CA ALA A 77 -10.64 6.53 13.40
C ALA A 77 -9.90 5.20 13.50
N ALA A 78 -10.19 4.27 12.59
CA ALA A 78 -9.53 2.96 12.55
C ALA A 78 -8.04 3.11 12.24
N ALA A 79 -7.68 3.94 11.25
CA ALA A 79 -6.29 4.17 10.88
C ALA A 79 -5.50 4.77 12.06
N ARG A 80 -6.07 5.74 12.73
CA ARG A 80 -5.46 6.35 13.91
C ARG A 80 -5.21 5.32 15.01
N THR A 81 -6.23 4.54 15.33
CA THR A 81 -6.13 3.51 16.36
C THR A 81 -5.05 2.49 16.04
N ILE A 82 -4.98 2.05 14.80
CA ILE A 82 -3.99 1.08 14.35
C ILE A 82 -2.59 1.66 14.44
N PHE A 83 -2.42 2.93 14.06
CA PHE A 83 -1.10 3.56 14.10
C PHE A 83 -0.59 3.66 15.53
N PHE A 84 -1.41 4.12 16.46
CA PHE A 84 -1.00 4.24 17.85
C PHE A 84 -0.79 2.91 18.54
N ALA A 85 -1.47 1.87 18.10
CA ALA A 85 -1.25 0.52 18.59
C ALA A 85 -0.02 -0.15 17.97
N GLY A 86 0.48 0.38 16.85
CA GLY A 86 1.56 -0.24 16.11
C GLY A 86 1.17 -1.58 15.50
N ALA A 87 -0.10 -1.80 15.25
CA ALA A 87 -0.61 -3.09 14.82
C ALA A 87 -0.45 -3.26 13.31
N ILE A 88 -0.22 -4.52 12.92
CA ILE A 88 -0.23 -4.92 11.52
C ILE A 88 -1.64 -5.41 11.22
N ARG A 89 -2.22 -4.93 10.13
CA ARG A 89 -3.57 -5.30 9.70
C ARG A 89 -3.56 -5.65 8.22
N SER A 90 -4.58 -6.39 7.81
CA SER A 90 -4.77 -6.67 6.39
C SER A 90 -5.37 -5.47 5.69
N TRP A 91 -4.82 -5.18 4.52
CA TRP A 91 -5.29 -4.12 3.66
C TRP A 91 -5.57 -4.69 2.28
N GLN A 92 -6.51 -4.11 1.59
CA GLN A 92 -6.85 -4.51 0.23
C GLN A 92 -6.77 -3.30 -0.69
N VAL A 93 -6.14 -3.49 -1.84
CA VAL A 93 -6.15 -2.52 -2.92
C VAL A 93 -6.91 -3.14 -4.07
N VAL A 94 -8.05 -2.57 -4.40
CA VAL A 94 -8.90 -3.05 -5.48
C VAL A 94 -8.68 -2.20 -6.71
N ILE A 95 -8.21 -2.82 -7.78
CA ILE A 95 -8.01 -2.17 -9.07
C ILE A 95 -9.03 -2.79 -10.02
N PRO A 96 -10.08 -2.06 -10.42
CA PRO A 96 -11.15 -2.62 -11.26
C PRO A 96 -10.60 -3.23 -12.55
N ASP A 97 -11.18 -4.33 -12.96
CA ASP A 97 -10.82 -5.08 -14.17
C ASP A 97 -9.38 -5.63 -14.18
N PHE A 98 -8.64 -5.43 -13.12
CA PHE A 98 -7.30 -5.96 -12.98
C PHE A 98 -7.24 -7.02 -11.87
N GLY A 99 -7.60 -6.64 -10.66
CA GLY A 99 -7.61 -7.56 -9.53
C GLY A 99 -7.52 -6.86 -8.19
N THR A 100 -7.35 -7.66 -7.17
CA THR A 100 -7.24 -7.20 -5.78
C THR A 100 -5.92 -7.68 -5.21
N VAL A 101 -5.15 -6.77 -4.65
CA VAL A 101 -3.95 -7.08 -3.88
C VAL A 101 -4.33 -7.01 -2.41
N SER A 102 -4.06 -8.07 -1.66
CA SER A 102 -4.39 -8.11 -0.25
C SER A 102 -3.25 -8.72 0.55
N GLY A 103 -3.12 -8.29 1.77
CA GLY A 103 -2.14 -8.84 2.69
C GLY A 103 -1.84 -7.91 3.83
N PRO A 104 -0.87 -8.32 4.69
CA PRO A 104 -0.54 -7.54 5.87
C PRO A 104 0.31 -6.32 5.50
N PHE A 105 -0.09 -5.18 6.04
CA PHE A 105 0.66 -3.93 5.94
C PHE A 105 0.77 -3.29 7.31
N GLN A 106 1.85 -2.59 7.53
CA GLN A 106 2.02 -1.74 8.70
C GLN A 106 1.87 -0.28 8.29
N LEU A 107 1.10 0.46 9.04
CA LEU A 107 0.95 1.90 8.85
C LEU A 107 2.21 2.57 9.38
N THR A 108 3.03 3.12 8.50
CA THR A 108 4.34 3.67 8.84
C THR A 108 4.34 5.19 8.97
N GLY A 109 3.34 5.84 8.41
CA GLY A 109 3.22 7.30 8.49
C GLY A 109 1.79 7.73 8.44
N LEU A 110 1.47 8.74 9.23
CA LEU A 110 0.14 9.33 9.27
C LEU A 110 0.30 10.80 9.54
N ASP A 111 0.06 11.62 8.52
CA ASP A 111 0.24 13.07 8.60
C ASP A 111 -1.09 13.79 8.46
N TYR A 112 -1.29 14.78 9.28
CA TYR A 112 -2.44 15.67 9.18
C TYR A 112 -1.94 17.09 9.03
N ALA A 113 -2.56 17.85 8.14
CA ALA A 113 -2.23 19.25 7.93
C ALA A 113 -3.51 20.07 7.82
N GLY A 114 -3.56 21.17 8.54
CA GLY A 114 -4.68 22.08 8.49
C GLY A 114 -4.24 23.44 7.96
N ASN A 115 -5.05 23.99 7.06
CA ASN A 115 -4.85 25.33 6.54
C ASN A 115 -5.82 26.30 7.21
N PHE A 116 -5.38 27.56 7.33
CA PHE A 116 -6.16 28.58 7.99
C PHE A 116 -7.58 28.73 7.41
N ASP A 117 -7.69 28.66 6.10
CA ASP A 117 -8.95 28.87 5.38
C ASP A 117 -9.37 27.64 4.57
N GLY A 118 -8.79 26.47 4.87
CA GLY A 118 -9.05 25.28 4.12
C GLY A 118 -9.39 24.08 4.98
N GLU A 119 -9.46 22.94 4.34
CA GLU A 119 -9.80 21.67 4.97
C GLU A 119 -8.58 21.06 5.63
N VAL A 120 -8.83 20.16 6.57
CA VAL A 120 -7.76 19.31 7.10
C VAL A 120 -7.48 18.24 6.06
N THR A 121 -6.22 18.15 5.63
CA THR A 121 -5.76 17.11 4.72
C THR A 121 -4.97 16.07 5.49
N TYR A 122 -4.86 14.86 4.92
CA TYR A 122 -4.07 13.82 5.54
C TYR A 122 -3.31 13.02 4.49
N GLU A 123 -2.22 12.41 4.94
CA GLU A 123 -1.45 11.48 4.13
C GLU A 123 -1.19 10.22 4.94
N ILE A 124 -1.31 9.08 4.30
CA ILE A 124 -0.98 7.79 4.93
C ILE A 124 0.09 7.09 4.12
N SER A 125 0.93 6.36 4.83
CA SER A 125 2.00 5.56 4.23
C SER A 125 2.00 4.20 4.88
N LEU A 126 2.07 3.16 4.06
CA LEU A 126 2.06 1.78 4.52
C LEU A 126 3.19 1.01 3.85
N GLU A 127 3.73 0.06 4.59
CA GLU A 127 4.72 -0.88 4.06
C GLU A 127 4.22 -2.30 4.26
N SER A 128 4.47 -3.16 3.29
CA SER A 128 4.09 -4.57 3.41
C SER A 128 4.83 -5.22 4.57
N ALA A 129 4.12 -6.07 5.31
CA ALA A 129 4.65 -6.72 6.50
C ALA A 129 4.57 -8.24 6.42
N GLY A 130 4.42 -8.78 5.23
CA GLY A 130 4.33 -10.21 4.99
C GLY A 130 3.99 -10.49 3.54
N GLU A 131 3.61 -11.72 3.26
CA GLU A 131 3.29 -12.14 1.90
C GLU A 131 1.97 -11.50 1.44
N LEU A 132 2.00 -10.96 0.25
CA LEU A 132 0.82 -10.40 -0.39
C LEU A 132 0.23 -11.40 -1.36
N ALA A 133 -1.10 -11.39 -1.45
CA ALA A 133 -1.83 -12.22 -2.40
C ALA A 133 -2.45 -11.35 -3.48
N PHE A 134 -2.39 -11.82 -4.70
CA PHE A 134 -3.05 -11.17 -5.82
C PHE A 134 -4.17 -12.06 -6.33
N GLN A 135 -5.36 -11.50 -6.45
CA GLN A 135 -6.51 -12.20 -7.01
C GLN A 135 -6.98 -11.45 -8.24
N ALA A 136 -6.93 -12.11 -9.40
CA ALA A 136 -7.36 -11.50 -10.65
C ALA A 136 -8.87 -11.23 -10.65
N ALA A 137 -9.25 -10.18 -11.33
CA ALA A 137 -10.65 -9.80 -11.45
C ALA A 137 -11.45 -10.81 -12.27
#